data_3626151784f1d9ecce60aa7c10e9e729
#
_entry.id   3626151784f1d9ecce60aa7c10e9e729
#
_cell.length_a   1.000
_cell.length_b   1.000
_cell.length_c   1.000
_cell.angle_alpha   90.00
_cell.angle_beta   90.00
_cell.angle_gamma   90.00
#
_symmetry.space_group_name_H-M   'P 1'
#
loop_
_entity.id
_entity.type
_entity.pdbx_description
1 polymer ?
#
loop_
_entity_poly.entity_id
_entity_poly.type
_entity_poly.pdbx_seq_one_letter_code
_entity_poly.pdbx_strand_id
1 'polypeptide(L)'
;AIGHSLGGMSILNAIRENLKVKKAVIIGSGDIIQDIIDDFIKKLKLKPEIGIKLRDHFEKKYEVKMNYYSASNAAKEVSIPVLIIHDENDVDVNVKAAHNINENLKNSELMITKNLGHRKILGNTEVIKRIVEFIKE
;
A
#
# COMPACT_ATOMS: atom_id res chain seq x y z
N ALA A 1 1.98 -13.02 5.39
CA ALA A 1 2.49 -12.42 4.15
C ALA A 1 3.21 -11.12 4.46
N ILE A 2 4.26 -10.79 3.73
CA ILE A 2 5.00 -9.52 3.85
C ILE A 2 5.13 -8.90 2.47
N GLY A 3 4.80 -7.62 2.31
CA GLY A 3 4.89 -6.91 1.05
C GLY A 3 5.39 -5.48 1.20
N HIS A 4 6.20 -5.02 0.24
CA HIS A 4 6.73 -3.68 0.16
C HIS A 4 6.18 -2.94 -1.05
N SER A 5 5.88 -1.65 -0.90
CA SER A 5 5.42 -0.79 -1.99
C SER A 5 4.17 -1.37 -2.67
N LEU A 6 4.18 -1.59 -3.97
CA LEU A 6 3.09 -2.25 -4.71
C LEU A 6 2.74 -3.63 -4.14
N GLY A 7 3.73 -4.36 -3.57
CA GLY A 7 3.50 -5.65 -2.93
C GLY A 7 2.58 -5.58 -1.71
N GLY A 8 2.62 -4.49 -0.96
CA GLY A 8 1.68 -4.26 0.17
C GLY A 8 0.24 -4.15 -0.30
N MET A 9 -0.01 -3.32 -1.31
CA MET A 9 -1.33 -3.19 -1.93
C MET A 9 -1.81 -4.51 -2.54
N SER A 10 -0.91 -5.24 -3.20
CA SER A 10 -1.22 -6.54 -3.80
C SER A 10 -1.65 -7.58 -2.76
N ILE A 11 -1.00 -7.60 -1.57
CA ILE A 11 -1.38 -8.51 -0.48
C ILE A 11 -2.79 -8.21 0.03
N LEU A 12 -3.14 -6.94 0.29
CA LEU A 12 -4.48 -6.59 0.76
C LEU A 12 -5.56 -6.99 -0.26
N ASN A 13 -5.31 -6.75 -1.54
CA ASN A 13 -6.20 -7.19 -2.61
C ASN A 13 -6.30 -8.73 -2.68
N ALA A 14 -5.18 -9.44 -2.58
CA ALA A 14 -5.19 -10.90 -2.61
C ALA A 14 -5.94 -11.50 -1.40
N ILE A 15 -5.83 -10.90 -0.21
CA ILE A 15 -6.58 -11.33 0.98
C ILE A 15 -8.08 -11.12 0.76
N ARG A 16 -8.48 -9.97 0.21
CA ARG A 16 -9.88 -9.72 -0.18
C ARG A 16 -10.37 -10.79 -1.15
N GLU A 17 -9.55 -11.22 -2.10
CA GLU A 17 -9.83 -12.28 -3.06
C GLU A 17 -9.55 -13.70 -2.50
N ASN A 18 -9.64 -13.86 -1.18
CA ASN A 18 -9.54 -15.14 -0.46
C ASN A 18 -8.14 -15.75 -0.29
N LEU A 19 -7.06 -15.02 -0.44
CA LEU A 19 -5.75 -15.49 0.01
C LEU A 19 -5.78 -15.81 1.52
N LYS A 20 -5.49 -17.04 1.89
CA LYS A 20 -5.49 -17.49 3.28
C LYS A 20 -4.13 -17.31 3.92
N VAL A 21 -4.01 -16.28 4.75
CA VAL A 21 -2.83 -16.01 5.59
C VAL A 21 -3.28 -15.66 7.00
N LYS A 22 -2.44 -15.91 8.00
CA LYS A 22 -2.77 -15.60 9.40
C LYS A 22 -2.56 -14.13 9.74
N LYS A 23 -1.50 -13.53 9.20
CA LYS A 23 -1.12 -12.13 9.42
C LYS A 23 -0.52 -11.54 8.15
N ALA A 24 -0.56 -10.23 8.01
CA ALA A 24 0.11 -9.52 6.94
C ALA A 24 0.96 -8.37 7.47
N VAL A 25 2.07 -8.08 6.79
CA VAL A 25 2.89 -6.90 7.03
C VAL A 25 3.01 -6.14 5.72
N ILE A 26 2.67 -4.87 5.71
CA ILE A 26 2.80 -4.00 4.54
C ILE A 26 3.73 -2.84 4.87
N ILE A 27 4.72 -2.61 4.02
CA ILE A 27 5.79 -1.65 4.24
C ILE A 27 5.81 -0.65 3.09
N GLY A 28 5.70 0.66 3.37
CA GLY A 28 5.73 1.69 2.33
C GLY A 28 4.70 1.47 1.22
N SER A 29 3.53 0.92 1.56
CA SER A 29 2.51 0.59 0.57
C SER A 29 1.88 1.83 -0.03
N GLY A 30 1.68 1.83 -1.35
CA GLY A 30 0.76 2.75 -2.00
C GLY A 30 -0.70 2.43 -1.65
N ASP A 31 -1.58 3.38 -1.93
CA ASP A 31 -3.01 3.22 -1.66
C ASP A 31 -3.85 3.45 -2.92
N ILE A 32 -4.08 4.69 -3.29
CA ILE A 32 -4.97 5.05 -4.39
C ILE A 32 -4.22 4.92 -5.72
N ILE A 33 -4.74 4.07 -6.62
CA ILE A 33 -4.08 3.79 -7.91
C ILE A 33 -3.99 5.04 -8.78
N GLN A 34 -5.01 5.90 -8.75
CA GLN A 34 -4.99 7.15 -9.49
C GLN A 34 -3.82 8.05 -9.05
N ASP A 35 -3.56 8.16 -7.75
CA ASP A 35 -2.44 8.96 -7.22
C ASP A 35 -1.09 8.41 -7.72
N ILE A 36 -0.95 7.08 -7.76
CA ILE A 36 0.25 6.41 -8.29
C ILE A 36 0.45 6.73 -9.77
N ILE A 37 -0.62 6.71 -10.55
CA ILE A 37 -0.58 7.06 -11.98
C ILE A 37 -0.23 8.53 -12.15
N ASP A 38 -0.85 9.42 -11.41
CA ASP A 38 -0.65 10.87 -11.52
C ASP A 38 0.78 11.24 -11.15
N ASP A 39 1.34 10.64 -10.09
CA ASP A 39 2.75 10.81 -9.73
C ASP A 39 3.70 10.30 -10.81
N PHE A 40 3.39 9.17 -11.43
CA PHE A 40 4.18 8.62 -12.52
C PHE A 40 4.14 9.55 -13.76
N ILE A 41 2.96 10.01 -14.15
CA ILE A 41 2.77 10.97 -15.25
C ILE A 41 3.56 12.26 -14.99
N LYS A 42 3.52 12.77 -13.75
CA LYS A 42 4.28 13.93 -13.31
C LYS A 42 5.80 13.71 -13.38
N LYS A 43 6.28 12.58 -12.88
CA LYS A 43 7.72 12.20 -12.93
C LYS A 43 8.23 12.12 -14.37
N LEU A 44 7.42 11.65 -15.30
CA LEU A 44 7.73 11.58 -16.72
C LEU A 44 7.50 12.91 -17.46
N LYS A 45 7.04 13.96 -16.79
CA LYS A 45 6.70 15.28 -17.37
C LYS A 45 5.69 15.18 -18.52
N LEU A 46 4.77 14.23 -18.44
CA LEU A 46 3.70 14.03 -19.41
C LEU A 46 2.49 14.92 -19.07
N LYS A 47 1.60 15.09 -20.05
CA LYS A 47 0.35 15.85 -19.84
C LYS A 47 -0.59 15.07 -18.92
N PRO A 48 -1.28 15.72 -17.95
CA PRO A 48 -2.20 15.07 -17.02
C PRO A 48 -3.29 14.23 -17.70
N GLU A 49 -3.76 14.65 -18.88
CA GLU A 49 -4.79 13.95 -19.65
C GLU A 49 -4.38 12.52 -20.04
N ILE A 50 -3.07 12.22 -20.05
CA ILE A 50 -2.57 10.85 -20.31
C ILE A 50 -2.94 9.93 -19.15
N GLY A 51 -2.85 10.39 -17.92
CA GLY A 51 -3.27 9.63 -16.75
C GLY A 51 -4.76 9.29 -16.78
N ILE A 52 -5.60 10.26 -17.15
CA ILE A 52 -7.04 10.06 -17.32
C ILE A 52 -7.32 9.01 -18.41
N LYS A 53 -6.69 9.16 -19.58
CA LYS A 53 -6.87 8.20 -20.68
C LYS A 53 -6.40 6.80 -20.31
N LEU A 54 -5.32 6.68 -19.55
CA LEU A 54 -4.81 5.40 -19.09
C LEU A 54 -5.82 4.73 -18.15
N ARG A 55 -6.34 5.45 -17.16
CA ARG A 55 -7.40 4.98 -16.29
C ARG A 55 -8.61 4.50 -17.08
N ASP A 56 -9.14 5.36 -17.97
CA ASP A 56 -10.35 5.06 -18.74
C ASP A 56 -10.15 3.83 -19.65
N HIS A 57 -8.94 3.68 -20.22
CA HIS A 57 -8.58 2.51 -20.99
C HIS A 57 -8.61 1.23 -20.14
N PHE A 58 -8.00 1.26 -18.94
CA PHE A 58 -8.00 0.13 -18.01
C PHE A 58 -9.42 -0.23 -17.55
N GLU A 59 -10.19 0.75 -17.11
CA GLU A 59 -11.56 0.53 -16.65
C GLU A 59 -12.44 -0.08 -17.74
N LYS A 60 -12.28 0.40 -18.97
CA LYS A 60 -13.01 -0.15 -20.13
C LYS A 60 -12.55 -1.57 -20.50
N LYS A 61 -11.22 -1.81 -20.47
CA LYS A 61 -10.65 -3.10 -20.88
C LYS A 61 -10.99 -4.23 -19.92
N TYR A 62 -10.97 -3.94 -18.62
CA TYR A 62 -11.16 -4.95 -17.56
C TYR A 62 -12.55 -4.90 -16.91
N GLU A 63 -13.41 -3.98 -17.35
CA GLU A 63 -14.79 -3.80 -16.86
C GLU A 63 -14.84 -3.59 -15.32
N VAL A 64 -13.81 -2.99 -14.75
CA VAL A 64 -13.68 -2.75 -13.31
C VAL A 64 -13.18 -1.34 -13.04
N LYS A 65 -13.73 -0.70 -12.02
CA LYS A 65 -13.24 0.61 -11.58
C LYS A 65 -11.85 0.47 -10.95
N MET A 66 -10.90 1.30 -11.40
CA MET A 66 -9.51 1.23 -10.91
C MET A 66 -9.42 1.39 -9.40
N ASN A 67 -10.30 2.21 -8.81
CA ASN A 67 -10.38 2.41 -7.36
C ASN A 67 -10.78 1.15 -6.57
N TYR A 68 -11.35 0.14 -7.24
CA TYR A 68 -11.61 -1.17 -6.63
C TYR A 68 -10.32 -1.79 -6.07
N TYR A 69 -9.20 -1.63 -6.76
CA TYR A 69 -7.90 -2.18 -6.35
C TYR A 69 -7.11 -1.29 -5.40
N SER A 70 -7.61 -0.13 -4.98
CA SER A 70 -6.95 0.70 -3.97
C SER A 70 -6.80 -0.07 -2.66
N ALA A 71 -5.66 0.11 -1.99
CA ALA A 71 -5.34 -0.63 -0.77
C ALA A 71 -6.34 -0.34 0.35
N SER A 72 -6.74 0.92 0.54
CA SER A 72 -7.76 1.32 1.51
C SER A 72 -9.14 0.73 1.21
N ASN A 73 -9.48 0.55 -0.07
CA ASN A 73 -10.73 -0.11 -0.43
C ASN A 73 -10.68 -1.62 -0.11
N ALA A 74 -9.58 -2.30 -0.44
CA ALA A 74 -9.38 -3.70 -0.07
C ALA A 74 -9.34 -3.91 1.45
N ALA A 75 -8.75 -2.97 2.19
CA ALA A 75 -8.61 -3.00 3.65
C ALA A 75 -9.94 -3.18 4.39
N LYS A 76 -11.04 -2.63 3.86
CA LYS A 76 -12.39 -2.73 4.46
C LYS A 76 -12.87 -4.18 4.63
N GLU A 77 -12.38 -5.08 3.80
CA GLU A 77 -12.76 -6.49 3.77
C GLU A 77 -11.70 -7.41 4.42
N VAL A 78 -10.56 -6.84 4.83
CA VAL A 78 -9.49 -7.56 5.53
C VAL A 78 -9.78 -7.61 7.03
N SER A 79 -9.87 -8.81 7.59
CA SER A 79 -10.17 -9.03 9.02
C SER A 79 -9.00 -9.60 9.82
N ILE A 80 -7.95 -10.09 9.15
CA ILE A 80 -6.75 -10.60 9.82
C ILE A 80 -5.90 -9.45 10.38
N PRO A 81 -5.03 -9.71 11.38
CA PRO A 81 -4.09 -8.71 11.86
C PRO A 81 -3.13 -8.23 10.76
N VAL A 82 -2.96 -6.91 10.63
CA VAL A 82 -2.07 -6.27 9.67
C VAL A 82 -1.16 -5.29 10.38
N LEU A 83 0.16 -5.45 10.22
CA LEU A 83 1.14 -4.44 10.62
C LEU A 83 1.46 -3.56 9.41
N ILE A 84 1.23 -2.26 9.57
CA ILE A 84 1.55 -1.24 8.57
C ILE A 84 2.81 -0.51 9.03
N ILE A 85 3.81 -0.44 8.17
CA ILE A 85 5.05 0.28 8.44
C ILE A 85 5.30 1.29 7.33
N HIS A 86 5.53 2.55 7.68
CA HIS A 86 5.79 3.59 6.68
C HIS A 86 6.74 4.66 7.24
N ASP A 87 7.56 5.24 6.38
CA ASP A 87 8.44 6.34 6.77
C ASP A 87 7.79 7.69 6.46
N GLU A 88 7.82 8.62 7.42
CA GLU A 88 7.21 9.95 7.21
C GLU A 88 7.93 10.77 6.12
N ASN A 89 9.20 10.46 5.84
CA ASN A 89 10.02 11.12 4.82
C ASN A 89 10.13 10.28 3.52
N ASP A 90 9.20 9.35 3.30
CA ASP A 90 9.13 8.59 2.06
C ASP A 90 8.74 9.53 0.89
N VAL A 91 9.67 9.69 -0.07
CA VAL A 91 9.50 10.55 -1.24
C VAL A 91 8.88 9.81 -2.45
N ASP A 92 8.82 8.50 -2.37
CA ASP A 92 8.24 7.66 -3.43
C ASP A 92 6.74 7.42 -3.19
N VAL A 93 6.35 7.22 -1.92
CA VAL A 93 4.96 7.00 -1.51
C VAL A 93 4.64 7.85 -0.29
N ASN A 94 3.69 8.76 -0.41
CA ASN A 94 3.31 9.65 0.68
C ASN A 94 2.75 8.86 1.88
N VAL A 95 3.19 9.20 3.09
CA VAL A 95 2.77 8.56 4.35
C VAL A 95 1.25 8.60 4.59
N LYS A 96 0.52 9.50 3.94
CA LYS A 96 -0.96 9.52 3.96
C LYS A 96 -1.57 8.19 3.52
N ALA A 97 -0.90 7.45 2.62
CA ALA A 97 -1.34 6.13 2.20
C ALA A 97 -1.45 5.18 3.40
N ALA A 98 -0.44 5.16 4.27
CA ALA A 98 -0.44 4.31 5.47
C ALA A 98 -1.57 4.68 6.44
N HIS A 99 -1.80 5.97 6.67
CA HIS A 99 -2.90 6.43 7.53
C HIS A 99 -4.26 6.03 6.95
N ASN A 100 -4.47 6.27 5.66
CA ASN A 100 -5.72 5.94 4.97
C ASN A 100 -6.00 4.42 4.98
N ILE A 101 -4.98 3.60 4.76
CA ILE A 101 -5.10 2.13 4.86
C ILE A 101 -5.45 1.73 6.29
N ASN A 102 -4.76 2.30 7.30
CA ASN A 102 -4.98 2.00 8.71
C ASN A 102 -6.41 2.31 9.16
N GLU A 103 -6.96 3.45 8.75
CA GLU A 103 -8.34 3.87 9.07
C GLU A 103 -9.41 2.92 8.50
N ASN A 104 -9.07 2.18 7.44
CA ASN A 104 -9.99 1.26 6.79
C ASN A 104 -9.80 -0.22 7.19
N LEU A 105 -8.74 -0.56 7.91
CA LEU A 105 -8.51 -1.89 8.45
C LEU A 105 -9.24 -2.06 9.79
N LYS A 106 -9.83 -3.23 10.00
CA LYS A 106 -10.52 -3.58 11.25
C LYS A 106 -9.56 -3.96 12.38
N ASN A 107 -8.41 -4.51 12.03
CA ASN A 107 -7.41 -5.02 12.97
C ASN A 107 -6.02 -4.70 12.44
N SER A 108 -5.46 -3.56 12.85
CA SER A 108 -4.18 -3.08 12.36
C SER A 108 -3.36 -2.40 13.43
N GLU A 109 -2.05 -2.44 13.22
CA GLU A 109 -1.07 -1.65 13.94
C GLU A 109 -0.30 -0.79 12.94
N LEU A 110 -0.03 0.46 13.31
CA LEU A 110 0.68 1.43 12.49
C LEU A 110 2.00 1.81 13.14
N MET A 111 3.10 1.55 12.45
CA MET A 111 4.45 2.01 12.83
C MET A 111 4.94 3.06 11.82
N ILE A 112 5.10 4.29 12.29
CA ILE A 112 5.71 5.37 11.47
C ILE A 112 7.17 5.52 11.88
N THR A 113 8.06 5.47 10.89
CA THR A 113 9.50 5.70 11.04
C THR A 113 9.90 7.07 10.50
N LYS A 114 11.14 7.48 10.76
CA LYS A 114 11.68 8.78 10.32
C LYS A 114 13.03 8.60 9.64
N ASN A 115 13.25 9.35 8.54
CA ASN A 115 14.52 9.46 7.83
C ASN A 115 15.07 8.13 7.25
N LEU A 116 14.21 7.11 7.08
CA LEU A 116 14.56 5.87 6.41
C LEU A 116 14.17 5.91 4.93
N GLY A 117 13.08 6.60 4.61
CA GLY A 117 12.53 6.66 3.27
C GLY A 117 12.07 5.30 2.75
N HIS A 118 11.77 5.23 1.47
CA HIS A 118 11.11 4.08 0.85
C HIS A 118 11.90 2.77 0.88
N ARG A 119 13.23 2.84 0.83
CA ARG A 119 14.10 1.66 0.64
C ARG A 119 14.90 1.28 1.86
N LYS A 120 15.49 2.25 2.58
CA LYS A 120 16.31 1.96 3.76
C LYS A 120 15.48 1.35 4.91
N ILE A 121 14.19 1.63 4.93
CA ILE A 121 13.23 1.05 5.88
C ILE A 121 13.29 -0.48 5.91
N LEU A 122 13.56 -1.13 4.79
CA LEU A 122 13.63 -2.60 4.69
C LEU A 122 14.85 -3.20 5.40
N GLY A 123 15.92 -2.45 5.54
CA GLY A 123 17.16 -2.89 6.22
C GLY A 123 17.29 -2.38 7.66
N ASN A 124 16.31 -1.65 8.17
CA ASN A 124 16.39 -1.08 9.51
C ASN A 124 16.13 -2.15 10.58
N THR A 125 17.03 -2.26 11.55
CA THR A 125 17.00 -3.30 12.58
C THR A 125 15.74 -3.24 13.44
N GLU A 126 15.29 -2.04 13.83
CA GLU A 126 14.08 -1.88 14.65
C GLU A 126 12.82 -2.28 13.87
N VAL A 127 12.77 -1.95 12.58
CA VAL A 127 11.68 -2.38 11.70
C VAL A 127 11.64 -3.90 11.59
N ILE A 128 12.80 -4.53 11.33
CA ILE A 128 12.89 -6.00 11.23
C ILE A 128 12.49 -6.65 12.56
N LYS A 129 12.97 -6.12 13.69
CA LYS A 129 12.61 -6.60 15.02
C LYS A 129 11.10 -6.56 15.24
N ARG A 130 10.44 -5.41 14.96
CA ARG A 130 8.99 -5.26 15.11
C ARG A 130 8.21 -6.24 14.22
N ILE A 131 8.66 -6.46 12.98
CA ILE A 131 8.06 -7.45 12.08
C ILE A 131 8.13 -8.86 12.70
N VAL A 132 9.29 -9.26 13.22
CA VAL A 132 9.51 -10.58 13.83
C VAL A 132 8.63 -10.75 15.06
N GLU A 133 8.53 -9.74 15.92
CA GLU A 133 7.66 -9.73 17.10
C GLU A 133 6.20 -9.93 16.68
N PHE A 134 5.69 -9.08 15.77
CA PHE A 134 4.33 -9.16 15.27
C PHE A 134 3.96 -10.54 14.68
N ILE A 135 4.89 -11.16 13.97
CA ILE A 135 4.63 -12.49 13.36
C ILE A 135 4.55 -13.61 14.43
N LYS A 136 5.31 -13.48 15.54
CA LYS A 136 5.36 -14.48 16.61
C LYS A 136 4.20 -14.36 17.61
N GLU A 137 3.62 -13.19 17.78
CA GLU A 137 2.38 -12.99 18.55
C GLU A 137 1.22 -13.82 17.97
#